data_1c1c47e85b4e170e3936bcbd47d45261
#
_entry.id   1c1c47e85b4e170e3936bcbd47d45261
#
_cell.length_a   1.000
_cell.length_b   1.000
_cell.length_c   1.000
_cell.angle_alpha   90.00
_cell.angle_beta   90.00
_cell.angle_gamma   90.00
#
_symmetry.space_group_name_H-M   'P 1'
#
loop_
_entity.id
_entity.type
_entity.pdbx_description
1 polymer ?
#
loop_
_entity_poly.entity_id
_entity_poly.type
_entity_poly.pdbx_seq_one_letter_code
_entity_poly.pdbx_strand_id
1 'polypeptide(L)'
;MSRGLAIGTFLTLVFVGLACLSFLWIPYDIETLEISNKLKTPNAQNWLGTDHFGRDIFSMIMMGARTSIAVALLAVGIGIIIGVPLGLFSAARQGSFLDELTMRGNDLIFAFPSLVIAILITAVFGASAVNAIIAIGIFNIPVFARLTRAAALPLWERDFVMSARVCGKSDARISI
;
A
#
# COMPACT_ATOMS: atom_id res chain seq x y z
N MET A 1 13.89 24.05 -7.66
CA MET A 1 12.74 23.14 -7.35
C MET A 1 11.50 23.67 -8.05
N SER A 2 10.76 22.84 -8.77
CA SER A 2 9.47 23.26 -9.33
C SER A 2 8.49 23.56 -8.20
N ARG A 3 7.61 24.56 -8.36
CA ARG A 3 6.60 24.93 -7.35
C ARG A 3 5.75 23.73 -6.93
N GLY A 4 5.44 22.83 -7.87
CA GLY A 4 4.70 21.59 -7.58
C GLY A 4 5.45 20.63 -6.65
N LEU A 5 6.78 20.48 -6.83
CA LEU A 5 7.58 19.63 -5.94
C LEU A 5 7.59 20.20 -4.51
N ALA A 6 7.75 21.52 -4.35
CA ALA A 6 7.75 22.15 -3.03
C ALA A 6 6.41 21.97 -2.29
N ILE A 7 5.28 22.18 -3.00
CA ILE A 7 3.94 21.99 -2.44
C ILE A 7 3.71 20.52 -2.08
N GLY A 8 4.05 19.59 -2.99
CA GLY A 8 3.88 18.16 -2.74
C GLY A 8 4.69 17.68 -1.54
N THR A 9 5.97 18.08 -1.46
CA THR A 9 6.83 17.73 -0.30
C THR A 9 6.27 18.30 1.00
N PHE A 10 5.83 19.57 1.00
CA PHE A 10 5.24 20.19 2.17
C PHE A 10 4.01 19.44 2.67
N LEU A 11 3.05 19.14 1.77
CA LEU A 11 1.83 18.39 2.13
C LEU A 11 2.14 16.99 2.67
N THR A 12 3.09 16.28 2.04
CA THR A 12 3.52 14.97 2.50
C THR A 12 4.15 15.04 3.89
N LEU A 13 5.02 16.02 4.14
CA LEU A 13 5.65 16.20 5.43
C LEU A 13 4.64 16.56 6.53
N VAL A 14 3.65 17.40 6.22
CA VAL A 14 2.55 17.72 7.17
C VAL A 14 1.76 16.46 7.50
N PHE A 15 1.37 15.67 6.50
CA PHE A 15 0.59 14.46 6.70
C PHE A 15 1.36 13.40 7.51
N VAL A 16 2.62 13.15 7.17
CA VAL A 16 3.50 12.23 7.91
C VAL A 16 3.78 12.76 9.31
N GLY A 17 4.01 14.05 9.46
CA GLY A 17 4.21 14.70 10.76
C GLY A 17 3.03 14.54 11.70
N LEU A 18 1.80 14.75 11.20
CA LEU A 18 0.56 14.52 11.97
C LEU A 18 0.41 13.05 12.39
N ALA A 19 0.72 12.12 11.47
CA ALA A 19 0.69 10.70 11.79
C ALA A 19 1.72 10.31 12.85
N CYS A 20 2.94 10.82 12.78
CA CYS A 20 3.98 10.59 13.79
C CYS A 20 3.60 11.22 15.14
N LEU A 21 3.09 12.44 15.11
CA LEU A 21 2.66 13.14 16.32
C LEU A 21 1.52 12.39 17.03
N SER A 22 0.63 11.75 16.29
CA SER A 22 -0.50 10.98 16.85
C SER A 22 -0.09 9.78 17.72
N PHE A 23 1.18 9.33 17.63
CA PHE A 23 1.70 8.29 18.53
C PHE A 23 2.06 8.84 19.93
N LEU A 24 2.39 10.12 20.01
CA LEU A 24 2.84 10.78 21.22
C LEU A 24 1.71 11.57 21.90
N TRP A 25 0.85 12.16 21.08
CA TRP A 25 -0.18 13.05 21.56
C TRP A 25 -1.37 13.12 20.60
N ILE A 26 -2.57 12.99 21.15
CA ILE A 26 -3.86 13.24 20.51
C ILE A 26 -4.65 14.11 21.46
N PRO A 27 -5.23 15.25 21.00
CA PRO A 27 -5.94 16.18 21.89
C PRO A 27 -7.09 15.54 22.66
N TYR A 28 -7.89 14.71 21.98
CA TYR A 28 -9.08 14.07 22.55
C TYR A 28 -9.17 12.61 22.12
N ASP A 29 -9.74 11.77 22.99
CA ASP A 29 -10.07 10.41 22.65
C ASP A 29 -11.20 10.39 21.61
N ILE A 30 -10.97 9.69 20.49
CA ILE A 30 -11.92 9.59 19.38
C ILE A 30 -12.99 8.50 19.58
N GLU A 31 -12.82 7.65 20.60
CA GLU A 31 -13.78 6.57 20.91
C GLU A 31 -14.90 7.10 21.83
N THR A 32 -14.66 8.16 22.57
CA THR A 32 -15.65 8.76 23.44
C THR A 32 -16.69 9.56 22.65
N LEU A 33 -17.97 9.27 22.89
CA LEU A 33 -19.10 9.95 22.25
C LEU A 33 -19.61 11.03 23.17
N GLU A 34 -19.50 12.30 22.78
CA GLU A 34 -20.00 13.44 23.51
C GLU A 34 -21.14 14.15 22.76
N ILE A 35 -22.35 13.58 22.80
CA ILE A 35 -23.50 14.07 22.04
C ILE A 35 -23.83 15.55 22.36
N SER A 36 -23.50 16.03 23.55
CA SER A 36 -23.62 17.43 23.95
C SER A 36 -22.73 18.39 23.14
N ASN A 37 -21.64 17.85 22.57
CA ASN A 37 -20.67 18.59 21.76
C ASN A 37 -20.87 18.39 20.25
N LYS A 38 -22.03 17.89 19.83
CA LYS A 38 -22.37 17.59 18.44
C LYS A 38 -22.32 18.84 17.56
N LEU A 39 -21.64 18.71 16.40
CA LEU A 39 -21.59 19.70 15.32
C LEU A 39 -21.18 21.12 15.79
N LYS A 40 -20.28 21.22 16.76
CA LYS A 40 -19.73 22.51 17.16
C LYS A 40 -18.80 23.04 16.05
N THR A 41 -18.87 24.30 15.77
CA THR A 41 -17.95 25.03 14.91
C THR A 41 -16.55 25.08 15.50
N PRO A 42 -15.49 25.29 14.69
CA PRO A 42 -14.14 25.51 15.18
C PRO A 42 -14.05 26.50 16.31
N ASN A 43 -13.39 26.12 17.40
CA ASN A 43 -13.23 26.93 18.63
C ASN A 43 -11.88 26.64 19.29
N ALA A 44 -11.58 27.32 20.41
CA ALA A 44 -10.29 27.16 21.11
C ALA A 44 -10.03 25.74 21.65
N GLN A 45 -11.08 24.97 21.93
CA GLN A 45 -10.97 23.58 22.41
C GLN A 45 -10.93 22.60 21.26
N ASN A 46 -11.81 22.75 20.26
CA ASN A 46 -11.88 21.90 19.07
C ASN A 46 -11.49 22.70 17.83
N TRP A 47 -10.23 22.67 17.43
CA TRP A 47 -9.66 23.53 16.37
C TRP A 47 -10.35 23.39 15.02
N LEU A 48 -10.82 22.20 14.67
CA LEU A 48 -11.60 21.94 13.45
C LEU A 48 -13.08 21.66 13.73
N GLY A 49 -13.53 21.90 14.97
CA GLY A 49 -14.89 21.59 15.39
C GLY A 49 -15.10 20.12 15.69
N THR A 50 -16.37 19.72 15.81
CA THR A 50 -16.77 18.36 16.17
C THR A 50 -17.71 17.75 15.13
N ASP A 51 -17.73 16.42 15.04
CA ASP A 51 -18.60 15.67 14.15
C ASP A 51 -20.02 15.50 14.72
N HIS A 52 -20.85 14.70 14.04
CA HIS A 52 -22.22 14.41 14.44
C HIS A 52 -22.35 13.53 15.69
N PHE A 53 -21.26 12.98 16.20
CA PHE A 53 -21.17 12.25 17.47
C PHE A 53 -20.49 13.07 18.58
N GLY A 54 -20.07 14.30 18.29
CA GLY A 54 -19.37 15.18 19.22
C GLY A 54 -17.85 14.90 19.33
N ARG A 55 -17.29 14.07 18.44
CA ARG A 55 -15.85 13.74 18.42
C ARG A 55 -15.06 14.87 17.78
N ASP A 56 -13.85 15.12 18.27
CA ASP A 56 -12.97 16.17 17.74
C ASP A 56 -12.42 15.78 16.36
N ILE A 57 -12.70 16.64 15.35
CA ILE A 57 -12.30 16.38 13.97
C ILE A 57 -10.77 16.38 13.80
N PHE A 58 -10.04 17.24 14.53
CA PHE A 58 -8.58 17.28 14.42
C PHE A 58 -7.94 15.98 14.93
N SER A 59 -8.38 15.47 16.07
CA SER A 59 -7.96 14.18 16.63
C SER A 59 -8.27 13.02 15.68
N MET A 60 -9.44 13.03 15.04
CA MET A 60 -9.82 12.04 14.02
C MET A 60 -8.91 12.08 12.80
N ILE A 61 -8.51 13.27 12.33
CA ILE A 61 -7.57 13.40 11.19
C ILE A 61 -6.20 12.85 11.57
N MET A 62 -5.69 13.14 12.76
CA MET A 62 -4.41 12.62 13.23
C MET A 62 -4.40 11.08 13.28
N MET A 63 -5.43 10.49 13.89
CA MET A 63 -5.58 9.02 13.98
C MET A 63 -5.80 8.40 12.58
N GLY A 64 -6.61 9.05 11.73
CA GLY A 64 -6.84 8.64 10.36
C GLY A 64 -5.55 8.65 9.53
N ALA A 65 -4.70 9.67 9.65
CA ALA A 65 -3.41 9.75 8.98
C ALA A 65 -2.49 8.59 9.39
N ARG A 66 -2.37 8.30 10.68
CA ARG A 66 -1.61 7.16 11.22
C ARG A 66 -2.11 5.83 10.64
N THR A 67 -3.42 5.60 10.72
CA THR A 67 -4.03 4.35 10.23
C THR A 67 -3.86 4.20 8.72
N SER A 68 -4.06 5.25 7.95
CA SER A 68 -3.90 5.24 6.49
C SER A 68 -2.47 4.93 6.07
N ILE A 69 -1.47 5.53 6.72
CA ILE A 69 -0.05 5.24 6.43
C ILE A 69 0.28 3.80 6.80
N ALA A 70 -0.15 3.32 7.96
CA ALA A 70 0.11 1.95 8.40
C ALA A 70 -0.50 0.93 7.42
N VAL A 71 -1.77 1.11 7.03
CA VAL A 71 -2.45 0.26 6.05
C VAL A 71 -1.73 0.28 4.70
N ALA A 72 -1.37 1.47 4.21
CA ALA A 72 -0.68 1.61 2.94
C ALA A 72 0.69 0.92 2.93
N LEU A 73 1.51 1.14 3.96
CA LEU A 73 2.85 0.51 4.06
C LEU A 73 2.76 -1.01 4.14
N LEU A 74 1.85 -1.55 4.94
CA LEU A 74 1.69 -2.99 5.08
C LEU A 74 1.14 -3.63 3.80
N ALA A 75 0.12 -3.03 3.19
CA ALA A 75 -0.47 -3.55 1.96
C ALA A 75 0.50 -3.49 0.76
N VAL A 76 1.24 -2.39 0.61
CA VAL A 76 2.31 -2.26 -0.40
C VAL A 76 3.45 -3.22 -0.09
N GLY A 77 3.81 -3.37 1.19
CA GLY A 77 4.82 -4.33 1.64
C GLY A 77 4.51 -5.76 1.22
N ILE A 78 3.27 -6.22 1.39
CA ILE A 78 2.80 -7.54 0.91
C ILE A 78 2.99 -7.65 -0.61
N GLY A 79 2.55 -6.62 -1.35
CA GLY A 79 2.69 -6.56 -2.81
C GLY A 79 4.14 -6.67 -3.27
N ILE A 80 5.06 -5.95 -2.63
CA ILE A 80 6.50 -5.96 -2.95
C ILE A 80 7.12 -7.31 -2.58
N ILE A 81 6.92 -7.80 -1.36
CA ILE A 81 7.58 -9.02 -0.86
C ILE A 81 7.19 -10.24 -1.70
N ILE A 82 5.96 -10.31 -2.18
CA ILE A 82 5.49 -11.44 -2.99
C ILE A 82 5.59 -11.12 -4.48
N GLY A 83 5.13 -9.95 -4.93
CA GLY A 83 5.03 -9.60 -6.33
C GLY A 83 6.38 -9.42 -7.01
N VAL A 84 7.37 -8.77 -6.35
CA VAL A 84 8.69 -8.56 -6.95
C VAL A 84 9.40 -9.89 -7.24
N PRO A 85 9.53 -10.84 -6.29
CA PRO A 85 10.10 -12.15 -6.58
C PRO A 85 9.35 -12.92 -7.68
N LEU A 86 8.02 -12.87 -7.71
CA LEU A 86 7.23 -13.49 -8.76
C LEU A 86 7.51 -12.86 -10.14
N GLY A 87 7.64 -11.54 -10.20
CA GLY A 87 7.96 -10.82 -11.44
C GLY A 87 9.36 -11.14 -11.95
N LEU A 88 10.38 -11.18 -11.09
CA LEU A 88 11.74 -11.56 -11.43
C LEU A 88 11.82 -13.03 -11.90
N PHE A 89 11.16 -13.93 -11.18
CA PHE A 89 11.07 -15.34 -11.54
C PHE A 89 10.43 -15.54 -12.92
N SER A 90 9.34 -14.82 -13.19
CA SER A 90 8.63 -14.86 -14.47
C SER A 90 9.51 -14.30 -15.61
N ALA A 91 10.21 -13.17 -15.39
CA ALA A 91 11.13 -12.59 -16.37
C ALA A 91 12.30 -13.52 -16.69
N ALA A 92 12.90 -14.17 -15.70
CA ALA A 92 14.00 -15.11 -15.87
C ALA A 92 13.60 -16.36 -16.70
N ARG A 93 12.32 -16.68 -16.74
CA ARG A 93 11.75 -17.83 -17.47
C ARG A 93 10.79 -17.43 -18.57
N GLN A 94 11.04 -16.30 -19.20
CA GLN A 94 10.21 -15.75 -20.26
C GLN A 94 9.81 -16.82 -21.30
N GLY A 95 8.50 -16.87 -21.61
CA GLY A 95 7.93 -17.80 -22.59
C GLY A 95 7.82 -19.26 -22.12
N SER A 96 8.19 -19.58 -20.87
CA SER A 96 7.99 -20.91 -20.30
C SER A 96 6.57 -21.07 -19.74
N PHE A 97 6.16 -22.33 -19.53
CA PHE A 97 4.89 -22.65 -18.86
C PHE A 97 4.77 -22.00 -17.47
N LEU A 98 5.88 -21.87 -16.72
CA LEU A 98 5.89 -21.25 -15.40
C LEU A 98 5.69 -19.72 -15.47
N ASP A 99 6.24 -19.06 -16.49
CA ASP A 99 5.96 -17.64 -16.76
C ASP A 99 4.47 -17.44 -17.05
N GLU A 100 3.93 -18.26 -17.96
CA GLU A 100 2.51 -18.19 -18.34
C GLU A 100 1.59 -18.46 -17.12
N LEU A 101 1.88 -19.49 -16.32
CA LEU A 101 1.12 -19.82 -15.11
C LEU A 101 1.13 -18.67 -14.10
N THR A 102 2.29 -18.05 -13.87
CA THR A 102 2.43 -16.90 -12.96
C THR A 102 1.61 -15.72 -13.47
N MET A 103 1.69 -15.40 -14.75
CA MET A 103 0.96 -14.27 -15.32
C MET A 103 -0.55 -14.52 -15.38
N ARG A 104 -1.00 -15.72 -15.72
CA ARG A 104 -2.43 -16.08 -15.66
C ARG A 104 -2.98 -16.08 -14.23
N GLY A 105 -2.20 -16.50 -13.24
CA GLY A 105 -2.56 -16.37 -11.83
C GLY A 105 -2.77 -14.91 -11.41
N ASN A 106 -1.90 -14.01 -11.88
CA ASN A 106 -2.06 -12.57 -11.66
C ASN A 106 -3.30 -12.00 -12.39
N ASP A 107 -3.60 -12.50 -13.60
CA ASP A 107 -4.78 -12.11 -14.36
C ASP A 107 -6.07 -12.50 -13.64
N LEU A 108 -6.07 -13.66 -12.98
CA LEU A 108 -7.20 -14.12 -12.18
C LEU A 108 -7.52 -13.18 -11.01
N ILE A 109 -6.49 -12.66 -10.33
CA ILE A 109 -6.69 -11.66 -9.25
C ILE A 109 -7.28 -10.37 -9.84
N PHE A 110 -6.79 -9.92 -11.00
CA PHE A 110 -7.32 -8.71 -11.65
C PHE A 110 -8.70 -8.89 -12.30
N ALA A 111 -9.14 -10.12 -12.52
CA ALA A 111 -10.49 -10.38 -13.02
C ALA A 111 -11.57 -9.93 -12.02
N PHE A 112 -11.22 -9.83 -10.73
CA PHE A 112 -12.12 -9.32 -9.70
C PHE A 112 -11.81 -7.84 -9.39
N PRO A 113 -12.83 -6.96 -9.34
CA PRO A 113 -12.65 -5.62 -8.81
C PRO A 113 -12.11 -5.66 -7.37
N SER A 114 -11.09 -4.85 -7.07
CA SER A 114 -10.44 -4.83 -5.73
C SER A 114 -11.43 -4.63 -4.58
N LEU A 115 -12.45 -3.81 -4.80
CA LEU A 115 -13.52 -3.57 -3.82
C LEU A 115 -14.32 -4.85 -3.53
N VAL A 116 -14.56 -5.69 -4.53
CA VAL A 116 -15.29 -6.96 -4.36
C VAL A 116 -14.47 -7.92 -3.51
N ILE A 117 -13.17 -8.04 -3.75
CA ILE A 117 -12.26 -8.86 -2.91
C ILE A 117 -12.28 -8.36 -1.47
N ALA A 118 -12.20 -7.05 -1.26
CA ALA A 118 -12.24 -6.46 0.08
C ALA A 118 -13.57 -6.77 0.80
N ILE A 119 -14.70 -6.64 0.11
CA ILE A 119 -16.02 -6.96 0.67
C ILE A 119 -16.13 -8.46 1.00
N LEU A 120 -15.69 -9.34 0.12
CA LEU A 120 -15.72 -10.79 0.37
C LEU A 120 -14.89 -11.19 1.57
N ILE A 121 -13.66 -10.66 1.69
CA ILE A 121 -12.78 -10.94 2.85
C ILE A 121 -13.43 -10.43 4.13
N THR A 122 -13.95 -9.21 4.14
CA THR A 122 -14.58 -8.65 5.33
C THR A 122 -15.92 -9.30 5.68
N ALA A 123 -16.67 -9.80 4.70
CA ALA A 123 -17.91 -10.55 4.93
C ALA A 123 -17.66 -11.93 5.57
N VAL A 124 -16.57 -12.62 5.16
CA VAL A 124 -16.26 -13.97 5.66
C VAL A 124 -15.50 -13.91 6.98
N PHE A 125 -14.50 -13.03 7.10
CA PHE A 125 -13.59 -12.97 8.25
C PHE A 125 -13.89 -11.83 9.23
N GLY A 126 -14.90 -11.03 8.95
CA GLY A 126 -15.30 -9.88 9.76
C GLY A 126 -14.61 -8.57 9.34
N ALA A 127 -15.22 -7.45 9.71
CA ALA A 127 -14.68 -6.11 9.46
C ALA A 127 -13.52 -5.83 10.41
N SER A 128 -12.29 -5.79 9.88
CA SER A 128 -11.09 -5.43 10.63
C SER A 128 -10.05 -4.75 9.74
N ALA A 129 -9.17 -3.94 10.35
CA ALA A 129 -8.06 -3.30 9.64
C ALA A 129 -7.11 -4.35 9.03
N VAL A 130 -6.89 -5.47 9.70
CA VAL A 130 -6.05 -6.58 9.22
C VAL A 130 -6.62 -7.19 7.94
N ASN A 131 -7.92 -7.46 7.92
CA ASN A 131 -8.59 -8.02 6.74
C ASN A 131 -8.55 -7.05 5.55
N ALA A 132 -8.69 -5.74 5.80
CA ALA A 132 -8.52 -4.71 4.77
C ALA A 132 -7.08 -4.67 4.22
N ILE A 133 -6.06 -4.75 5.08
CA ILE A 133 -4.64 -4.80 4.69
C ILE A 133 -4.38 -6.03 3.82
N ILE A 134 -4.88 -7.20 4.19
CA ILE A 134 -4.72 -8.45 3.44
C ILE A 134 -5.38 -8.31 2.07
N ALA A 135 -6.63 -7.81 2.00
CA ALA A 135 -7.35 -7.62 0.75
C ALA A 135 -6.60 -6.71 -0.22
N ILE A 136 -6.16 -5.54 0.25
CA ILE A 136 -5.39 -4.58 -0.55
C ILE A 136 -4.01 -5.16 -0.91
N GLY A 137 -3.37 -5.86 0.01
CA GLY A 137 -2.08 -6.51 -0.19
C GLY A 137 -2.13 -7.55 -1.30
N ILE A 138 -3.14 -8.43 -1.31
CA ILE A 138 -3.36 -9.45 -2.36
C ILE A 138 -3.50 -8.77 -3.72
N PHE A 139 -4.27 -7.68 -3.81
CA PHE A 139 -4.46 -6.94 -5.05
C PHE A 139 -3.18 -6.26 -5.55
N ASN A 140 -2.26 -5.88 -4.65
CA ASN A 140 -0.97 -5.30 -5.01
C ASN A 140 0.03 -6.33 -5.58
N ILE A 141 -0.10 -7.62 -5.27
CA ILE A 141 0.82 -8.66 -5.75
C ILE A 141 0.94 -8.63 -7.28
N PRO A 142 -0.15 -8.75 -8.08
CA PRO A 142 -0.05 -8.72 -9.53
C PRO A 142 0.45 -7.38 -10.10
N VAL A 143 0.18 -6.26 -9.40
CA VAL A 143 0.70 -4.94 -9.80
C VAL A 143 2.22 -4.96 -9.79
N PHE A 144 2.83 -5.34 -8.66
CA PHE A 144 4.29 -5.41 -8.52
C PHE A 144 4.91 -6.52 -9.38
N ALA A 145 4.25 -7.67 -9.50
CA ALA A 145 4.73 -8.77 -10.33
C ALA A 145 4.83 -8.35 -11.81
N ARG A 146 3.79 -7.72 -12.36
CA ARG A 146 3.80 -7.24 -13.76
C ARG A 146 4.79 -6.12 -13.97
N LEU A 147 4.84 -5.14 -13.07
CA LEU A 147 5.78 -4.02 -13.15
C LEU A 147 7.22 -4.52 -13.14
N THR A 148 7.55 -5.41 -12.20
CA THR A 148 8.89 -5.99 -12.06
C THR A 148 9.26 -6.83 -13.27
N ARG A 149 8.34 -7.68 -13.76
CA ARG A 149 8.57 -8.47 -14.99
C ARG A 149 8.85 -7.56 -16.18
N ALA A 150 8.02 -6.55 -16.40
CA ALA A 150 8.19 -5.61 -17.52
C ALA A 150 9.52 -4.85 -17.44
N ALA A 151 9.96 -4.45 -16.25
CA ALA A 151 11.24 -3.78 -16.05
C ALA A 151 12.45 -4.72 -16.18
N ALA A 152 12.30 -5.98 -15.79
CA ALA A 152 13.37 -6.96 -15.84
C ALA A 152 13.61 -7.53 -17.25
N LEU A 153 12.59 -7.73 -18.07
CA LEU A 153 12.71 -8.34 -19.41
C LEU A 153 13.81 -7.70 -20.27
N PRO A 154 13.90 -6.37 -20.44
CA PRO A 154 14.97 -5.75 -21.23
C PRO A 154 16.36 -5.95 -20.63
N LEU A 155 16.47 -6.16 -19.30
CA LEU A 155 17.74 -6.40 -18.62
C LEU A 155 18.27 -7.81 -18.90
N TRP A 156 17.38 -8.79 -19.06
CA TRP A 156 17.75 -10.18 -19.38
C TRP A 156 18.39 -10.33 -20.76
N GLU A 157 18.20 -9.37 -21.67
CA GLU A 157 18.79 -9.34 -23.01
C GLU A 157 20.14 -8.61 -23.04
N ARG A 158 20.60 -8.04 -21.91
CA ARG A 158 21.86 -7.29 -21.86
C ARG A 158 23.08 -8.18 -21.81
N ASP A 159 24.19 -7.72 -22.41
CA ASP A 159 25.46 -8.45 -22.51
C ASP A 159 26.02 -8.86 -21.15
N PHE A 160 25.84 -8.05 -20.11
CA PHE A 160 26.31 -8.39 -18.77
C PHE A 160 25.58 -9.62 -18.18
N VAL A 161 24.31 -9.83 -18.50
CA VAL A 161 23.54 -11.01 -18.09
C VAL A 161 24.05 -12.23 -18.85
N MET A 162 24.27 -12.10 -20.17
CA MET A 162 24.84 -13.17 -20.98
C MET A 162 26.23 -13.56 -20.47
N SER A 163 27.08 -12.58 -20.17
CA SER A 163 28.41 -12.81 -19.60
C SER A 163 28.34 -13.53 -18.23
N ALA A 164 27.39 -13.14 -17.38
CA ALA A 164 27.19 -13.78 -16.08
C ALA A 164 26.75 -15.26 -16.22
N ARG A 165 25.91 -15.57 -17.23
CA ARG A 165 25.54 -16.96 -17.55
C ARG A 165 26.72 -17.79 -18.04
N VAL A 166 27.56 -17.23 -18.91
CA VAL A 166 28.79 -17.91 -19.40
C VAL A 166 29.73 -18.20 -18.23
N CYS A 167 29.81 -17.30 -17.23
CA CYS A 167 30.54 -17.51 -15.98
C CYS A 167 29.89 -18.49 -15.00
N GLY A 168 28.79 -19.19 -15.39
CA GLY A 168 28.15 -20.22 -14.58
C GLY A 168 27.24 -19.71 -13.47
N LYS A 169 26.85 -18.42 -13.46
CA LYS A 169 25.88 -17.92 -12.49
C LYS A 169 24.47 -18.41 -12.82
N SER A 170 23.76 -18.88 -11.79
CA SER A 170 22.34 -19.27 -11.93
C SER A 170 21.45 -18.04 -12.10
N ASP A 171 20.31 -18.23 -12.78
CA ASP A 171 19.32 -17.16 -13.00
C ASP A 171 18.87 -16.49 -11.69
N ALA A 172 18.73 -17.27 -10.60
CA ALA A 172 18.42 -16.72 -9.28
C ALA A 172 19.49 -15.76 -8.74
N ARG A 173 20.79 -16.04 -9.00
CA ARG A 173 21.89 -15.15 -8.61
C ARG A 173 22.05 -13.93 -9.51
N ILE A 174 21.53 -14.00 -10.74
CA ILE A 174 21.54 -12.89 -11.68
C ILE A 174 20.36 -11.92 -11.36
N SER A 175 19.27 -12.45 -10.79
CA SER A 175 18.06 -11.67 -10.45
C SER A 175 18.19 -10.87 -9.17
N ILE A 176 19.21 -11.11 -8.35
CA ILE A 176 19.50 -10.43 -7.07
C ILE A 176 20.67 -9.45 -7.28
#